data_b89bd109b11d1efcc6208d7177e9ce22
#
_entry.id   b89bd109b11d1efcc6208d7177e9ce22
#
_cell.length_a   1.000
_cell.length_b   1.000
_cell.length_c   1.000
_cell.angle_alpha   90.00
_cell.angle_beta   90.00
_cell.angle_gamma   90.00
#
_symmetry.space_group_name_H-M   'P 1'
#
loop_
_entity.id
_entity.type
_entity.pdbx_description
1 polymer ?
#
loop_
_entity_poly.entity_id
_entity_poly.type
_entity_poly.pdbx_seq_one_letter_code
_entity_poly.pdbx_strand_id
1 'polypeptide(L)'
;MEKELLVKWNIRESERDEILSLLPELVEKTRNEEGNILYNIYRSENNPNELILHERYADEEALNAHKLSEHYQNIVFKKIIPHLETRELTIVKQIY
;
A
#
# COMPACT_ATOMS: atom_id res chain seq x y z
N MET A 1 -1.86 -20.11 3.05
CA MET A 1 -1.11 -19.73 1.83
C MET A 1 -0.91 -18.23 1.81
N GLU A 2 0.32 -17.80 1.67
CA GLU A 2 0.64 -16.38 1.65
C GLU A 2 -0.05 -15.65 0.50
N LYS A 3 -0.33 -14.40 0.73
CA LYS A 3 -0.82 -13.47 -0.30
C LYS A 3 0.23 -12.40 -0.52
N GLU A 4 0.61 -12.21 -1.76
CA GLU A 4 1.62 -11.23 -2.15
C GLU A 4 1.04 -10.29 -3.20
N LEU A 5 1.26 -8.99 -3.02
CA LEU A 5 0.67 -7.95 -3.86
C LEU A 5 1.75 -7.00 -4.34
N LEU A 6 1.59 -6.58 -5.59
CA LEU A 6 2.28 -5.42 -6.13
C LEU A 6 1.23 -4.38 -6.46
N VAL A 7 1.40 -3.18 -5.92
CA VAL A 7 0.44 -2.09 -6.10
C VAL A 7 1.16 -0.89 -6.67
N LYS A 8 0.56 -0.26 -7.66
CA LYS A 8 1.09 0.97 -8.23
C LYS A 8 0.09 2.10 -8.00
N TRP A 9 0.56 3.18 -7.42
CA TRP A 9 -0.20 4.40 -7.23
C TRP A 9 0.41 5.51 -8.07
N ASN A 10 -0.38 6.12 -8.95
CA ASN A 10 0.00 7.37 -9.60
C ASN A 10 -0.72 8.50 -8.89
N ILE A 11 0.03 9.32 -8.18
CA ILE A 11 -0.51 10.37 -7.31
C ILE A 11 -0.72 11.63 -8.13
N ARG A 12 -1.87 12.29 -7.90
CA ARG A 12 -2.09 13.62 -8.44
C ARG A 12 -1.02 14.54 -7.88
N GLU A 13 -0.31 15.25 -8.75
CA GLU A 13 0.85 16.04 -8.35
C GLU A 13 0.56 17.03 -7.22
N SER A 14 -0.60 17.69 -7.27
CA SER A 14 -0.99 18.64 -6.22
C SER A 14 -1.16 18.02 -4.84
N GLU A 15 -1.33 16.70 -4.77
CA GLU A 15 -1.57 15.97 -3.53
C GLU A 15 -0.34 15.17 -3.06
N ARG A 16 0.75 15.24 -3.81
CA ARG A 16 1.92 14.40 -3.53
C ARG A 16 2.49 14.58 -2.13
N ASP A 17 2.74 15.83 -1.73
CA ASP A 17 3.37 16.09 -0.43
C ASP A 17 2.48 15.65 0.72
N GLU A 18 1.17 15.85 0.60
CA GLU A 18 0.20 15.42 1.59
C GLU A 18 0.21 13.89 1.73
N ILE A 19 0.17 13.18 0.60
CA ILE A 19 0.19 11.72 0.61
C ILE A 19 1.50 11.19 1.22
N LEU A 20 2.64 11.75 0.82
CA LEU A 20 3.92 11.30 1.36
C LEU A 20 3.97 11.48 2.89
N SER A 21 3.33 12.54 3.41
CA SER A 21 3.31 12.80 4.84
C SER A 21 2.51 11.76 5.63
N LEU A 22 1.60 11.04 4.98
CA LEU A 22 0.77 10.02 5.61
C LEU A 22 1.47 8.65 5.69
N LEU A 23 2.50 8.43 4.89
CA LEU A 23 3.12 7.11 4.75
C LEU A 23 3.80 6.59 6.03
N PRO A 24 4.51 7.42 6.82
CA PRO A 24 5.16 6.88 8.02
C PRO A 24 4.19 6.19 8.98
N GLU A 25 3.05 6.80 9.25
CA GLU A 25 2.05 6.21 10.12
C GLU A 25 1.46 4.94 9.52
N LEU A 26 1.13 4.99 8.22
CA LEU A 26 0.57 3.84 7.51
C LEU A 26 1.52 2.64 7.56
N VAL A 27 2.79 2.87 7.27
CA VAL A 27 3.81 1.81 7.24
C VAL A 27 4.00 1.22 8.62
N GLU A 28 4.12 2.06 9.65
CA GLU A 28 4.31 1.57 11.02
C GLU A 28 3.14 0.71 11.46
N LYS A 29 1.92 1.19 11.27
CA LYS A 29 0.73 0.44 11.70
C LYS A 29 0.53 -0.84 10.91
N THR A 30 0.81 -0.82 9.61
CA THR A 30 0.68 -2.02 8.79
C THR A 30 1.70 -3.08 9.19
N ARG A 31 2.95 -2.67 9.43
CA ARG A 31 3.99 -3.61 9.84
C ARG A 31 3.75 -4.21 11.23
N ASN A 32 2.93 -3.56 12.04
CA ASN A 32 2.54 -4.09 13.35
C ASN A 32 1.33 -5.03 13.28
N GLU A 33 0.72 -5.20 12.12
CA GLU A 33 -0.35 -6.20 11.95
C GLU A 33 0.23 -7.60 12.13
N GLU A 34 -0.48 -8.44 12.89
CA GLU A 34 -0.01 -9.78 13.20
C GLU A 34 0.30 -10.61 11.95
N GLY A 35 -0.53 -10.48 10.93
CA GLY A 35 -0.39 -11.26 9.70
C GLY A 35 0.42 -10.58 8.61
N ASN A 36 0.96 -9.39 8.83
CA ASN A 36 1.80 -8.74 7.82
C ASN A 36 3.22 -9.30 7.84
N ILE A 37 3.71 -9.72 6.68
CA ILE A 37 5.07 -10.24 6.52
C ILE A 37 5.98 -9.16 5.93
N LEU A 38 5.46 -8.38 4.98
CA LEU A 38 6.21 -7.36 4.27
C LEU A 38 5.30 -6.23 3.86
N TYR A 39 5.75 -5.01 4.08
CA TYR A 39 5.05 -3.82 3.59
C TYR A 39 6.09 -2.76 3.25
N ASN A 40 6.50 -2.72 1.98
CA ASN A 40 7.50 -1.79 1.51
C ASN A 40 6.91 -0.86 0.46
N ILE A 41 7.29 0.41 0.53
CA ILE A 41 6.84 1.42 -0.43
C ILE A 41 8.07 2.00 -1.10
N TYR A 42 8.05 1.98 -2.43
CA TYR A 42 9.12 2.50 -3.27
C TYR A 42 8.59 3.67 -4.09
N ARG A 43 9.46 4.60 -4.41
CA ARG A 43 9.14 5.65 -5.37
C ARG A 43 9.97 5.45 -6.61
N SER A 44 9.35 5.60 -7.79
CA SER A 44 10.05 5.53 -9.07
C SER A 44 11.15 6.60 -9.12
N GLU A 45 12.34 6.22 -9.60
CA GLU A 45 13.43 7.18 -9.80
C GLU A 45 13.08 8.24 -10.84
N ASN A 46 12.26 7.87 -11.82
CA ASN A 46 11.98 8.72 -12.96
C ASN A 46 10.66 9.50 -12.84
N ASN A 47 9.84 9.17 -11.86
CA ASN A 47 8.53 9.81 -11.69
C ASN A 47 8.21 9.99 -10.20
N PRO A 48 8.33 11.22 -9.68
CA PRO A 48 8.11 11.45 -8.24
C PRO A 48 6.66 11.22 -7.79
N ASN A 49 5.73 11.08 -8.72
CA ASN A 49 4.31 10.86 -8.42
C ASN A 49 3.94 9.38 -8.46
N GLU A 50 4.88 8.49 -8.77
CA GLU A 50 4.61 7.07 -8.85
C GLU A 50 5.19 6.32 -7.65
N LEU A 51 4.31 5.65 -6.90
CA LEU A 51 4.69 4.78 -5.80
C LEU A 51 4.38 3.33 -6.16
N ILE A 52 5.27 2.44 -5.74
CA ILE A 52 5.10 1.00 -5.91
C ILE A 52 5.15 0.39 -4.53
N LEU A 53 4.11 -0.36 -4.17
CA LEU A 53 4.02 -1.05 -2.90
C LEU A 53 4.22 -2.54 -3.12
N HIS A 54 5.03 -3.14 -2.27
CA HIS A 54 5.21 -4.58 -2.25
C HIS A 54 4.76 -5.08 -0.88
N GLU A 55 3.73 -5.92 -0.87
CA GLU A 55 3.07 -6.35 0.36
C GLU A 55 2.98 -7.87 0.40
N ARG A 56 3.17 -8.44 1.58
CA ARG A 56 2.96 -9.88 1.79
C ARG A 56 2.22 -10.09 3.11
N TYR A 57 1.26 -11.00 3.06
CA TYR A 57 0.44 -11.38 4.21
C TYR A 57 0.47 -12.88 4.40
N ALA A 58 0.36 -13.34 5.65
CA ALA A 58 0.46 -14.75 5.98
C ALA A 58 -0.59 -15.60 5.26
N ASP A 59 -1.79 -15.05 5.05
CA ASP A 59 -2.89 -15.73 4.39
C ASP A 59 -3.96 -14.71 3.95
N GLU A 60 -5.04 -15.22 3.39
CA GLU A 60 -6.14 -14.37 2.95
C GLU A 60 -6.84 -13.65 4.10
N GLU A 61 -6.94 -14.30 5.27
CA GLU A 61 -7.54 -13.65 6.44
C GLU A 61 -6.72 -12.45 6.88
N ALA A 62 -5.39 -12.57 6.87
CA ALA A 62 -4.51 -11.46 7.21
C ALA A 62 -4.64 -10.30 6.23
N LEU A 63 -4.75 -10.59 4.94
CA LEU A 63 -4.99 -9.55 3.93
C LEU A 63 -6.34 -8.87 4.15
N ASN A 64 -7.38 -9.65 4.44
CA ASN A 64 -8.69 -9.08 4.71
C ASN A 64 -8.68 -8.23 5.99
N ALA A 65 -7.97 -8.69 7.02
CA ALA A 65 -7.82 -7.91 8.25
C ALA A 65 -7.13 -6.57 7.99
N HIS A 66 -6.10 -6.57 7.11
CA HIS A 66 -5.44 -5.33 6.71
C HIS A 66 -6.43 -4.36 6.07
N LYS A 67 -7.24 -4.84 5.13
CA LYS A 67 -8.22 -4.00 4.42
C LYS A 67 -9.29 -3.44 5.35
N LEU A 68 -9.63 -4.17 6.41
CA LEU A 68 -10.62 -3.75 7.38
C LEU A 68 -10.02 -2.93 8.53
N SER A 69 -8.70 -2.80 8.58
CA SER A 69 -8.03 -2.09 9.66
C SER A 69 -8.38 -0.62 9.65
N GLU A 70 -8.31 0.00 10.83
CA GLU A 70 -8.58 1.42 10.99
C GLU A 70 -7.61 2.26 10.17
N HIS A 71 -6.33 1.91 10.18
CA HIS A 71 -5.33 2.67 9.43
C HIS A 71 -5.53 2.55 7.92
N TYR A 72 -5.92 1.38 7.40
CA TYR A 72 -6.24 1.27 5.98
C TYR A 72 -7.43 2.14 5.63
N GLN A 73 -8.52 2.03 6.39
CA GLN A 73 -9.75 2.77 6.11
C GLN A 73 -9.55 4.28 6.23
N ASN A 74 -8.84 4.74 7.24
CA ASN A 74 -8.67 6.16 7.48
C ASN A 74 -7.58 6.81 6.63
N ILE A 75 -6.51 6.08 6.30
CA ILE A 75 -5.39 6.64 5.55
C ILE A 75 -5.49 6.28 4.07
N VAL A 76 -5.53 4.99 3.74
CA VAL A 76 -5.50 4.57 2.33
C VAL A 76 -6.81 4.91 1.64
N PHE A 77 -7.92 4.41 2.18
CA PHE A 77 -9.20 4.53 1.51
C PHE A 77 -9.72 5.97 1.48
N LYS A 78 -9.65 6.67 2.61
CA LYS A 78 -10.23 8.02 2.70
C LYS A 78 -9.31 9.13 2.24
N LYS A 79 -7.98 8.99 2.42
CA LYS A 79 -7.06 10.10 2.19
C LYS A 79 -6.11 9.91 1.02
N ILE A 80 -5.84 8.68 0.60
CA ILE A 80 -4.92 8.43 -0.52
C ILE A 80 -5.68 8.13 -1.81
N ILE A 81 -6.53 7.11 -1.80
CA ILE A 81 -7.21 6.66 -3.02
C ILE A 81 -7.95 7.78 -3.76
N PRO A 82 -8.68 8.68 -3.07
CA PRO A 82 -9.38 9.75 -3.79
C PRO A 82 -8.47 10.71 -4.56
N HIS A 83 -7.19 10.74 -4.23
CA HIS A 83 -6.22 11.65 -4.84
C HIS A 83 -5.25 10.96 -5.79
N LEU A 84 -5.53 9.71 -6.15
CA LEU A 84 -4.74 8.99 -7.15
C LEU A 84 -5.34 9.20 -8.54
N GLU A 85 -4.47 9.39 -9.53
CA GLU A 85 -4.90 9.41 -10.92
C GLU A 85 -5.19 7.99 -11.40
N THR A 86 -4.32 7.05 -11.03
CA THR A 86 -4.52 5.63 -11.32
C THR A 86 -4.07 4.78 -10.15
N ARG A 87 -4.64 3.59 -10.06
CA ARG A 87 -4.31 2.59 -9.06
C ARG A 87 -4.38 1.22 -9.70
N GLU A 88 -3.27 0.50 -9.65
CA GLU A 88 -3.20 -0.86 -10.17
C GLU A 88 -2.79 -1.80 -9.04
N LEU A 89 -3.48 -2.93 -8.93
CA LEU A 89 -3.19 -3.93 -7.91
C LEU A 89 -3.11 -5.29 -8.58
N THR A 90 -1.99 -5.98 -8.40
CA THR A 90 -1.80 -7.33 -8.92
C THR A 90 -1.46 -8.26 -7.78
N ILE A 91 -2.26 -9.31 -7.62
CA ILE A 91 -1.93 -10.38 -6.69
C ILE A 91 -0.98 -11.30 -7.44
N VAL A 92 0.21 -11.49 -6.88
CA VAL A 92 1.27 -12.24 -7.55
C VAL A 92 1.63 -13.50 -6.78
N LYS A 93 2.28 -14.42 -7.47
CA LYS A 93 2.82 -15.62 -6.86
C LYS A 93 4.22 -15.83 -7.44
N GLN A 94 5.19 -15.98 -6.55
CA GLN A 94 6.57 -16.22 -6.98
C GLN A 94 6.66 -17.58 -7.67
N ILE A 95 7.22 -17.60 -8.87
CA ILE A 95 7.37 -18.84 -9.64
C ILE A 95 8.83 -19.27 -9.76
N TYR A 96 9.75 -18.40 -9.40
CA TYR A 96 11.18 -18.72 -9.38
C TYR A 96 11.81 -18.29 -8.06
#